data_2d197772a54d908ceeced48c8e23400d
#
_entry.id   2d197772a54d908ceeced48c8e23400d
#
_cell.length_a   1.000
_cell.length_b   1.000
_cell.length_c   1.000
_cell.angle_alpha   90.00
_cell.angle_beta   90.00
_cell.angle_gamma   90.00
#
_symmetry.space_group_name_H-M   'P 1'
#
loop_
_entity.id
_entity.type
_entity.pdbx_description
1 polymer ?
#
loop_
_entity_poly.entity_id
_entity_poly.type
_entity_poly.pdbx_seq_one_letter_code
_entity_poly.pdbx_strand_id
1 'polypeptide(L)'
;MSVVIPAHNEETVIGAGLDALLAGAAPGEFDVVVVANACSDRTAAVAARPGVRVLETPVPGKVHALHLGDAACRAFPRVYLDADVRIDAASVRALAEAVARPGVLACAPVPEWDLSGAGPVVRRVHRVHDRLVAPSRALAGVGVYVLGERGHERAFPLPDVISDDGWVDGCFTGAERAVVAEARSLVRPPRTVRAHLRRRIRVRRGNRELAALGRPGRALRLSALGALLAGRQVSPLDAACYLAVLAVDRLLARLRGGATGWGTDAGSRHRDPAGDPTADS
;
A
#
# COMPACT_ATOMS: atom_id res chain seq x y z
N MET A 1 -14.17 -0.85 15.08
CA MET A 1 -12.92 -0.25 14.58
C MET A 1 -13.20 0.59 13.35
N SER A 2 -12.38 1.60 13.05
CA SER A 2 -12.58 2.45 11.87
C SER A 2 -11.58 2.10 10.75
N VAL A 3 -12.03 2.19 9.48
CA VAL A 3 -11.22 1.95 8.29
C VAL A 3 -11.25 3.19 7.42
N VAL A 4 -10.09 3.78 7.13
CA VAL A 4 -9.93 4.96 6.28
C VAL A 4 -9.36 4.54 4.93
N ILE A 5 -10.03 4.91 3.85
CA ILE A 5 -9.64 4.58 2.48
C ILE A 5 -9.52 5.87 1.65
N PRO A 6 -8.32 6.44 1.50
CA PRO A 6 -8.11 7.56 0.58
C PRO A 6 -8.18 7.05 -0.86
N ALA A 7 -9.03 7.65 -1.70
CA ALA A 7 -9.23 7.22 -3.07
C ALA A 7 -9.11 8.40 -4.05
N HIS A 8 -8.37 8.23 -5.15
CA HIS A 8 -8.27 9.20 -6.22
C HIS A 8 -8.31 8.51 -7.59
N ASN A 9 -9.45 8.63 -8.29
CA ASN A 9 -9.69 7.97 -9.58
C ASN A 9 -9.50 6.45 -9.51
N GLU A 10 -10.23 5.80 -8.59
CA GLU A 10 -10.15 4.36 -8.29
C GLU A 10 -11.45 3.61 -8.63
N GLU A 11 -12.31 4.15 -9.52
CA GLU A 11 -13.61 3.55 -9.87
C GLU A 11 -13.53 2.08 -10.28
N THR A 12 -12.40 1.66 -10.88
CA THR A 12 -12.22 0.30 -11.40
C THR A 12 -11.82 -0.72 -10.34
N VAL A 13 -11.35 -0.28 -9.17
CA VAL A 13 -10.81 -1.20 -8.13
C VAL A 13 -11.48 -1.06 -6.78
N ILE A 14 -11.98 0.15 -6.41
CA ILE A 14 -12.52 0.44 -5.07
C ILE A 14 -13.70 -0.49 -4.71
N GLY A 15 -14.56 -0.81 -5.69
CA GLY A 15 -15.70 -1.70 -5.48
C GLY A 15 -15.27 -3.08 -4.98
N ALA A 16 -14.34 -3.71 -5.70
CA ALA A 16 -13.84 -5.04 -5.33
C ALA A 16 -13.03 -5.04 -4.03
N GLY A 17 -12.37 -3.92 -3.67
CA GLY A 17 -11.71 -3.75 -2.36
C GLY A 17 -12.72 -3.73 -1.22
N LEU A 18 -13.81 -2.95 -1.37
CA LEU A 18 -14.90 -2.87 -0.40
C LEU A 18 -15.68 -4.19 -0.28
N ASP A 19 -15.89 -4.91 -1.39
CA ASP A 19 -16.54 -6.22 -1.37
C ASP A 19 -15.71 -7.23 -0.55
N ALA A 20 -14.40 -7.25 -0.74
CA ALA A 20 -13.50 -8.13 0.03
C ALA A 20 -13.47 -7.77 1.52
N LEU A 21 -13.42 -6.47 1.85
CA LEU A 21 -13.39 -5.99 3.23
C LEU A 21 -14.69 -6.29 3.99
N LEU A 22 -15.84 -6.13 3.32
CA LEU A 22 -17.14 -6.26 3.96
C LEU A 22 -17.68 -7.69 3.91
N ALA A 23 -17.12 -8.56 3.06
CA ALA A 23 -17.51 -9.97 3.02
C ALA A 23 -17.21 -10.66 4.36
N GLY A 24 -18.26 -11.20 5.00
CA GLY A 24 -18.16 -11.84 6.31
C GLY A 24 -17.96 -10.90 7.50
N ALA A 25 -18.09 -9.58 7.32
CA ALA A 25 -18.16 -8.62 8.40
C ALA A 25 -19.58 -8.57 8.98
N ALA A 26 -19.69 -8.48 10.31
CA ALA A 26 -20.98 -8.25 10.96
C ALA A 26 -21.48 -6.82 10.69
N PRO A 27 -22.79 -6.58 10.66
CA PRO A 27 -23.33 -5.23 10.53
C PRO A 27 -22.76 -4.29 11.60
N GLY A 28 -22.16 -3.17 11.16
CA GLY A 28 -21.56 -2.17 12.07
C GLY A 28 -20.21 -2.55 12.69
N GLU A 29 -19.63 -3.68 12.33
CA GLU A 29 -18.30 -4.11 12.81
C GLU A 29 -17.21 -3.13 12.41
N PHE A 30 -17.25 -2.66 11.16
CA PHE A 30 -16.32 -1.68 10.62
C PHE A 30 -17.03 -0.35 10.35
N ASP A 31 -16.46 0.73 10.85
CA ASP A 31 -16.81 2.09 10.50
C ASP A 31 -15.93 2.50 9.30
N VAL A 32 -16.41 2.22 8.08
CA VAL A 32 -15.63 2.45 6.85
C VAL A 32 -15.85 3.86 6.34
N VAL A 33 -14.78 4.61 6.15
CA VAL A 33 -14.75 5.97 5.61
C VAL A 33 -13.91 5.99 4.33
N VAL A 34 -14.55 6.15 3.19
CA VAL A 34 -13.87 6.40 1.91
C VAL A 34 -13.79 7.89 1.67
N VAL A 35 -12.60 8.39 1.37
CA VAL A 35 -12.41 9.80 1.01
C VAL A 35 -12.07 9.90 -0.48
N ALA A 36 -13.05 10.26 -1.29
CA ALA A 36 -12.90 10.53 -2.72
C ALA A 36 -12.23 11.90 -2.91
N ASN A 37 -10.95 11.88 -3.24
CA ASN A 37 -10.05 13.02 -3.21
C ASN A 37 -9.78 13.51 -4.64
N ALA A 38 -10.29 14.68 -4.99
CA ALA A 38 -10.16 15.31 -6.31
C ALA A 38 -10.43 14.32 -7.46
N CYS A 39 -11.45 13.47 -7.31
CA CYS A 39 -11.83 12.49 -8.32
C CYS A 39 -12.51 13.15 -9.51
N SER A 40 -12.17 12.67 -10.70
CA SER A 40 -12.84 13.04 -11.97
C SER A 40 -13.63 11.88 -12.59
N ASP A 41 -13.59 10.70 -11.95
CA ASP A 41 -14.29 9.50 -12.33
C ASP A 41 -15.45 9.18 -11.34
N ARG A 42 -16.04 7.99 -11.43
CA ARG A 42 -17.15 7.58 -10.58
C ARG A 42 -16.73 6.95 -9.26
N THR A 43 -15.50 7.21 -8.76
CA THR A 43 -14.99 6.61 -7.52
C THR A 43 -15.97 6.77 -6.35
N ALA A 44 -16.48 7.98 -6.10
CA ALA A 44 -17.42 8.24 -5.01
C ALA A 44 -18.72 7.44 -5.17
N ALA A 45 -19.29 7.42 -6.38
CA ALA A 45 -20.52 6.67 -6.67
C ALA A 45 -20.32 5.15 -6.51
N VAL A 46 -19.17 4.59 -6.93
CA VAL A 46 -18.86 3.17 -6.78
C VAL A 46 -18.61 2.80 -5.30
N ALA A 47 -18.07 3.73 -4.51
CA ALA A 47 -17.85 3.52 -3.08
C ALA A 47 -19.14 3.63 -2.25
N ALA A 48 -20.17 4.34 -2.74
CA ALA A 48 -21.43 4.54 -2.04
C ALA A 48 -22.23 3.23 -1.93
N ARG A 49 -22.24 2.64 -0.73
CA ARG A 49 -22.94 1.39 -0.41
C ARG A 49 -23.27 1.31 1.07
N PRO A 50 -24.19 0.40 1.49
CA PRO A 50 -24.51 0.19 2.91
C PRO A 50 -23.25 -0.08 3.74
N GLY A 51 -23.14 0.56 4.89
CA GLY A 51 -22.00 0.42 5.80
C GLY A 51 -20.74 1.23 5.43
N VAL A 52 -20.77 2.01 4.34
CA VAL A 52 -19.65 2.88 3.91
C VAL A 52 -20.08 4.34 3.92
N ARG A 53 -19.31 5.16 4.60
CA ARG A 53 -19.44 6.62 4.54
C ARG A 53 -18.48 7.16 3.50
N VAL A 54 -18.98 7.95 2.54
CA VAL A 54 -18.17 8.57 1.50
C VAL A 54 -18.06 10.07 1.78
N LEU A 55 -16.83 10.55 1.84
CA LEU A 55 -16.50 11.97 1.90
C LEU A 55 -15.88 12.37 0.57
N GLU A 56 -16.24 13.53 0.07
CA GLU A 56 -15.66 14.11 -1.16
C GLU A 56 -14.92 15.39 -0.86
N THR A 57 -13.77 15.57 -1.49
CA THR A 57 -12.99 16.80 -1.39
C THR A 57 -12.39 17.16 -2.75
N PRO A 58 -12.46 18.43 -3.16
CA PRO A 58 -11.80 18.91 -4.39
C PRO A 58 -10.29 19.13 -4.19
N VAL A 59 -9.80 19.13 -2.94
CA VAL A 59 -8.39 19.39 -2.63
C VAL A 59 -7.57 18.11 -2.84
N PRO A 60 -6.64 18.07 -3.80
CA PRO A 60 -5.83 16.87 -4.04
C PRO A 60 -4.80 16.66 -2.94
N GLY A 61 -4.52 15.37 -2.62
CA GLY A 61 -3.48 14.99 -1.67
C GLY A 61 -3.87 13.78 -0.83
N LYS A 62 -3.04 12.73 -0.84
CA LYS A 62 -3.30 11.52 -0.06
C LYS A 62 -3.35 11.81 1.43
N VAL A 63 -2.39 12.61 1.94
CA VAL A 63 -2.33 12.98 3.35
C VAL A 63 -3.54 13.83 3.75
N HIS A 64 -3.98 14.75 2.89
CA HIS A 64 -5.22 15.51 3.11
C HIS A 64 -6.44 14.58 3.24
N ALA A 65 -6.57 13.61 2.34
CA ALA A 65 -7.64 12.62 2.39
C ALA A 65 -7.56 11.75 3.65
N LEU A 66 -6.35 11.35 4.08
CA LEU A 66 -6.13 10.60 5.32
C LEU A 66 -6.58 11.41 6.54
N HIS A 67 -6.25 12.71 6.61
CA HIS A 67 -6.70 13.59 7.71
C HIS A 67 -8.23 13.75 7.76
N LEU A 68 -8.88 13.93 6.61
CA LEU A 68 -10.34 14.04 6.56
C LEU A 68 -11.01 12.74 7.01
N GLY A 69 -10.53 11.60 6.51
CA GLY A 69 -11.05 10.29 6.90
C GLY A 69 -10.80 10.00 8.38
N ASP A 70 -9.62 10.32 8.87
CA ASP A 70 -9.23 10.16 10.26
C ASP A 70 -10.10 10.97 11.23
N ALA A 71 -10.34 12.24 10.90
CA ALA A 71 -11.21 13.12 11.68
C ALA A 71 -12.67 12.63 11.71
N ALA A 72 -13.10 11.88 10.70
CA ALA A 72 -14.43 11.29 10.63
C ALA A 72 -14.54 9.94 11.37
N CYS A 73 -13.44 9.32 11.76
CA CYS A 73 -13.41 8.03 12.45
C CYS A 73 -14.04 8.09 13.84
N ARG A 74 -14.73 7.01 14.24
CA ARG A 74 -15.46 6.92 15.50
C ARG A 74 -14.83 5.99 16.52
N ALA A 75 -13.90 5.13 16.10
CA ALA A 75 -13.36 4.08 16.96
C ALA A 75 -11.89 3.73 16.65
N PHE A 76 -11.23 3.12 17.63
CA PHE A 76 -9.95 2.45 17.51
C PHE A 76 -10.12 0.92 17.53
N PRO A 77 -9.16 0.14 17.01
CA PRO A 77 -8.01 0.62 16.23
C PRO A 77 -8.43 1.24 14.90
N ARG A 78 -7.54 2.05 14.30
CA ARG A 78 -7.73 2.66 12.98
C ARG A 78 -6.91 1.95 11.93
N VAL A 79 -7.57 1.51 10.87
CA VAL A 79 -6.98 0.87 9.71
C VAL A 79 -6.89 1.88 8.57
N TYR A 80 -5.71 2.07 8.02
CA TYR A 80 -5.48 2.90 6.83
C TYR A 80 -5.19 1.98 5.67
N LEU A 81 -6.08 2.00 4.67
CA LEU A 81 -6.10 1.04 3.57
C LEU A 81 -6.04 1.77 2.23
N ASP A 82 -5.05 1.48 1.40
CA ASP A 82 -4.98 1.98 0.03
C ASP A 82 -6.15 1.43 -0.82
N ALA A 83 -6.78 2.27 -1.63
CA ALA A 83 -7.99 1.94 -2.38
C ALA A 83 -7.79 0.81 -3.43
N ASP A 84 -6.55 0.60 -3.89
CA ASP A 84 -6.14 -0.44 -4.83
C ASP A 84 -5.66 -1.76 -4.17
N VAL A 85 -5.76 -1.84 -2.83
CA VAL A 85 -5.39 -3.02 -2.03
C VAL A 85 -6.65 -3.73 -1.54
N ARG A 86 -6.63 -5.07 -1.54
CA ARG A 86 -7.71 -5.89 -0.98
C ARG A 86 -7.26 -6.54 0.31
N ILE A 87 -8.14 -6.50 1.30
CA ILE A 87 -7.97 -7.20 2.56
C ILE A 87 -9.34 -7.73 3.01
N ASP A 88 -9.40 -8.91 3.58
CA ASP A 88 -10.63 -9.48 4.09
C ASP A 88 -10.88 -9.13 5.56
N ALA A 89 -12.12 -9.34 6.01
CA ALA A 89 -12.53 -9.07 7.38
C ALA A 89 -11.73 -9.87 8.41
N ALA A 90 -11.38 -11.12 8.10
CA ALA A 90 -10.60 -11.98 9.01
C ALA A 90 -9.18 -11.42 9.24
N SER A 91 -8.52 -10.98 8.17
CA SER A 91 -7.22 -10.32 8.25
C SER A 91 -7.28 -9.01 9.05
N VAL A 92 -8.35 -8.21 8.87
CA VAL A 92 -8.54 -6.96 9.63
C VAL A 92 -8.75 -7.25 11.12
N ARG A 93 -9.49 -8.30 11.49
CA ARG A 93 -9.64 -8.76 12.88
C ARG A 93 -8.30 -9.16 13.49
N ALA A 94 -7.52 -9.98 12.77
CA ALA A 94 -6.19 -10.41 13.23
C ALA A 94 -5.25 -9.22 13.47
N LEU A 95 -5.32 -8.18 12.62
CA LEU A 95 -4.57 -6.95 12.82
C LEU A 95 -5.06 -6.17 14.06
N ALA A 96 -6.36 -6.09 14.27
CA ALA A 96 -6.94 -5.44 15.45
C ALA A 96 -6.55 -6.14 16.76
N GLU A 97 -6.56 -7.46 16.78
CA GLU A 97 -6.08 -8.27 17.90
C GLU A 97 -4.57 -8.06 18.14
N ALA A 98 -3.79 -8.00 17.08
CA ALA A 98 -2.34 -7.81 17.20
C ALA A 98 -1.98 -6.45 17.80
N VAL A 99 -2.65 -5.36 17.38
CA VAL A 99 -2.39 -4.02 17.88
C VAL A 99 -2.92 -3.80 19.32
N ALA A 100 -3.82 -4.67 19.79
CA ALA A 100 -4.30 -4.68 21.18
C ALA A 100 -3.32 -5.35 22.14
N ARG A 101 -2.29 -6.07 21.66
CA ARG A 101 -1.28 -6.72 22.49
C ARG A 101 -0.41 -5.67 23.21
N PRO A 102 -0.01 -5.92 24.47
CA PRO A 102 0.87 -5.00 25.19
C PRO A 102 2.16 -4.69 24.41
N GLY A 103 2.49 -3.42 24.29
CA GLY A 103 3.69 -2.94 23.61
C GLY A 103 3.57 -2.79 22.08
N VAL A 104 2.56 -3.35 21.43
CA VAL A 104 2.32 -3.17 19.98
C VAL A 104 1.49 -1.90 19.77
N LEU A 105 2.05 -0.93 19.08
CA LEU A 105 1.41 0.35 18.78
C LEU A 105 0.92 0.44 17.34
N ALA A 106 1.55 -0.31 16.45
CA ALA A 106 1.23 -0.37 15.02
C ALA A 106 1.44 -1.77 14.46
N CYS A 107 0.65 -2.16 13.47
CA CYS A 107 0.87 -3.43 12.78
C CYS A 107 0.47 -3.35 11.29
N ALA A 108 0.94 -4.33 10.52
CA ALA A 108 0.64 -4.49 9.11
C ALA A 108 0.49 -5.96 8.74
N PRO A 109 -0.25 -6.30 7.66
CA PRO A 109 -0.35 -7.66 7.15
C PRO A 109 0.91 -8.07 6.38
N VAL A 110 0.98 -9.35 6.03
CA VAL A 110 1.91 -9.85 5.01
C VAL A 110 1.28 -9.62 3.63
N PRO A 111 1.94 -8.88 2.71
CA PRO A 111 1.40 -8.68 1.38
C PRO A 111 1.50 -9.94 0.53
N GLU A 112 0.45 -10.22 -0.21
CA GLU A 112 0.42 -11.15 -1.33
C GLU A 112 0.42 -10.36 -2.64
N TRP A 113 1.22 -10.78 -3.61
CA TRP A 113 1.39 -10.04 -4.86
C TRP A 113 0.57 -10.66 -5.98
N ASP A 114 -0.48 -9.95 -6.42
CA ASP A 114 -1.20 -10.32 -7.63
C ASP A 114 -0.39 -9.87 -8.86
N LEU A 115 0.40 -10.80 -9.39
CA LEU A 115 1.20 -10.60 -10.60
C LEU A 115 0.44 -10.93 -11.90
N SER A 116 -0.88 -11.15 -11.84
CA SER A 116 -1.69 -11.37 -13.03
C SER A 116 -1.57 -10.17 -13.99
N GLY A 117 -1.44 -10.44 -15.29
CA GLY A 117 -1.23 -9.40 -16.29
C GLY A 117 0.13 -8.68 -16.23
N ALA A 118 1.01 -8.98 -15.26
CA ALA A 118 2.35 -8.40 -15.23
C ALA A 118 3.26 -9.02 -16.30
N GLY A 119 4.04 -8.18 -16.99
CA GLY A 119 5.03 -8.63 -17.96
C GLY A 119 6.14 -9.49 -17.33
N PRO A 120 6.81 -10.35 -18.13
CA PRO A 120 7.79 -11.32 -17.61
C PRO A 120 8.95 -10.67 -16.85
N VAL A 121 9.44 -9.52 -17.30
CA VAL A 121 10.51 -8.77 -16.62
C VAL A 121 10.02 -8.27 -15.26
N VAL A 122 8.81 -7.72 -15.18
CA VAL A 122 8.24 -7.21 -13.92
C VAL A 122 8.04 -8.34 -12.91
N ARG A 123 7.55 -9.51 -13.35
CA ARG A 123 7.41 -10.70 -12.48
C ARG A 123 8.75 -11.12 -11.87
N ARG A 124 9.84 -11.14 -12.68
CA ARG A 124 11.19 -11.45 -12.20
C ARG A 124 11.71 -10.41 -11.22
N VAL A 125 11.54 -9.14 -11.54
CA VAL A 125 11.93 -8.03 -10.67
C VAL A 125 11.21 -8.11 -9.32
N HIS A 126 9.89 -8.36 -9.34
CA HIS A 126 9.11 -8.51 -8.11
C HIS A 126 9.55 -9.70 -7.27
N ARG A 127 9.83 -10.86 -7.89
CA ARG A 127 10.33 -12.05 -7.19
C ARG A 127 11.60 -11.77 -6.41
N VAL A 128 12.55 -11.05 -7.00
CA VAL A 128 13.80 -10.65 -6.34
C VAL A 128 13.54 -9.62 -5.25
N HIS A 129 12.77 -8.57 -5.60
CA HIS A 129 12.49 -7.47 -4.68
C HIS A 129 11.80 -7.94 -3.40
N ASP A 130 10.77 -8.77 -3.54
CA ASP A 130 10.02 -9.30 -2.39
C ASP A 130 10.93 -10.09 -1.44
N ARG A 131 11.80 -10.96 -1.96
CA ARG A 131 12.76 -11.71 -1.14
C ARG A 131 13.81 -10.84 -0.47
N LEU A 132 14.26 -9.77 -1.13
CA LEU A 132 15.20 -8.82 -0.53
C LEU A 132 14.56 -8.00 0.59
N VAL A 133 13.26 -7.69 0.49
CA VAL A 133 12.53 -6.88 1.48
C VAL A 133 11.98 -7.73 2.61
N ALA A 134 11.60 -8.97 2.36
CA ALA A 134 10.91 -9.85 3.33
C ALA A 134 11.55 -9.88 4.73
N PRO A 135 12.90 -9.98 4.90
CA PRO A 135 13.53 -10.02 6.23
C PRO A 135 13.43 -8.71 7.02
N SER A 136 13.18 -7.59 6.32
CA SER A 136 13.07 -6.26 6.93
C SER A 136 11.68 -5.64 6.76
N ARG A 137 10.69 -6.46 6.38
CA ARG A 137 9.30 -6.01 6.20
C ARG A 137 8.76 -5.41 7.49
N ALA A 138 8.02 -4.32 7.34
CA ALA A 138 7.40 -3.62 8.43
C ALA A 138 6.08 -2.98 7.93
N LEU A 139 5.74 -1.77 8.35
CA LEU A 139 4.47 -1.13 7.98
C LEU A 139 4.44 -0.59 6.55
N ALA A 140 5.60 -0.15 6.03
CA ALA A 140 5.65 0.50 4.73
C ALA A 140 5.62 -0.45 3.54
N GLY A 141 4.95 -0.02 2.45
CA GLY A 141 4.95 -0.70 1.15
C GLY A 141 3.98 -1.85 1.00
N VAL A 142 3.08 -2.06 1.95
CA VAL A 142 2.09 -3.15 1.94
C VAL A 142 0.66 -2.65 1.70
N GLY A 143 0.46 -1.32 1.63
CA GLY A 143 -0.82 -0.66 1.35
C GLY A 143 -1.85 -0.74 2.48
N VAL A 144 -1.46 -1.28 3.64
CA VAL A 144 -2.28 -1.34 4.85
C VAL A 144 -1.40 -1.15 6.08
N TYR A 145 -1.81 -0.28 6.97
CA TYR A 145 -1.27 -0.23 8.33
C TYR A 145 -2.39 0.05 9.35
N VAL A 146 -2.19 -0.43 10.57
CA VAL A 146 -3.16 -0.31 11.65
C VAL A 146 -2.50 0.34 12.85
N LEU A 147 -3.19 1.30 13.44
CA LEU A 147 -2.74 2.01 14.63
C LEU A 147 -3.71 1.79 15.79
N GLY A 148 -3.18 1.41 16.94
CA GLY A 148 -3.87 1.58 18.21
C GLY A 148 -3.93 3.06 18.60
N GLU A 149 -4.72 3.42 19.61
CA GLU A 149 -4.91 4.81 20.04
C GLU A 149 -3.58 5.52 20.36
N ARG A 150 -2.72 4.92 21.17
CA ARG A 150 -1.40 5.46 21.49
C ARG A 150 -0.45 5.53 20.28
N GLY A 151 -0.59 4.60 19.34
CA GLY A 151 0.15 4.63 18.08
C GLY A 151 -0.30 5.78 17.20
N HIS A 152 -1.60 6.02 17.14
CA HIS A 152 -2.18 7.14 16.43
C HIS A 152 -1.72 8.48 16.99
N GLU A 153 -1.80 8.69 18.31
CA GLU A 153 -1.32 9.91 18.98
C GLU A 153 0.14 10.25 18.64
N ARG A 154 0.98 9.22 18.44
CA ARG A 154 2.39 9.40 18.07
C ARG A 154 2.62 9.71 16.59
N ALA A 155 1.81 9.14 15.70
CA ALA A 155 2.01 9.21 14.25
C ALA A 155 1.24 10.36 13.58
N PHE A 156 0.11 10.78 14.18
CA PHE A 156 -0.76 11.83 13.66
C PHE A 156 -0.64 13.14 14.47
N PRO A 157 -0.82 14.30 13.80
CA PRO A 157 -1.12 14.45 12.39
C PRO A 157 0.06 14.06 11.48
N LEU A 158 -0.25 13.47 10.32
CA LEU A 158 0.76 13.17 9.31
C LEU A 158 1.32 14.47 8.71
N PRO A 159 2.64 14.60 8.50
CA PRO A 159 3.17 15.68 7.69
C PRO A 159 2.79 15.49 6.21
N ASP A 160 2.83 16.55 5.41
CA ASP A 160 2.60 16.46 3.97
C ASP A 160 3.79 15.78 3.27
N VAL A 161 3.72 14.46 3.17
CA VAL A 161 4.76 13.60 2.58
C VAL A 161 4.17 12.62 1.57
N ILE A 162 4.98 12.20 0.60
CA ILE A 162 4.57 11.21 -0.40
C ILE A 162 4.42 9.80 0.21
N SER A 163 5.26 9.46 1.18
CA SER A 163 5.29 8.15 1.83
C SER A 163 4.73 8.25 3.24
N ASP A 164 3.41 8.29 3.35
CA ASP A 164 2.69 8.29 4.63
C ASP A 164 2.97 7.04 5.44
N ASP A 165 2.97 5.88 4.79
CA ASP A 165 3.33 4.59 5.37
C ASP A 165 4.78 4.55 5.88
N GLY A 166 5.70 5.16 5.14
CA GLY A 166 7.09 5.31 5.56
C GLY A 166 7.27 6.24 6.75
N TRP A 167 6.50 7.33 6.81
CA TRP A 167 6.45 8.20 7.99
C TRP A 167 5.98 7.44 9.23
N VAL A 168 4.85 6.75 9.09
CA VAL A 168 4.27 5.94 10.17
C VAL A 168 5.24 4.85 10.62
N ASP A 169 5.88 4.13 9.68
CA ASP A 169 6.90 3.12 10.00
C ASP A 169 8.05 3.70 10.83
N GLY A 170 8.50 4.91 10.50
CA GLY A 170 9.56 5.63 11.21
C GLY A 170 9.15 6.16 12.59
N CYS A 171 7.86 6.19 12.95
CA CYS A 171 7.39 6.60 14.27
C CYS A 171 7.62 5.55 15.35
N PHE A 172 7.88 4.30 14.99
CA PHE A 172 7.93 3.17 15.92
C PHE A 172 9.24 2.40 15.85
N THR A 173 9.67 1.89 17.00
CA THR A 173 10.78 0.93 17.09
C THR A 173 10.35 -0.45 16.57
N GLY A 174 11.32 -1.35 16.38
CA GLY A 174 11.01 -2.71 15.96
C GLY A 174 10.15 -3.49 16.95
N ALA A 175 10.23 -3.16 18.25
CA ALA A 175 9.46 -3.81 19.30
C ALA A 175 8.01 -3.28 19.40
N GLU A 176 7.76 -2.05 18.92
CA GLU A 176 6.45 -1.40 19.00
C GLU A 176 5.57 -1.68 17.78
N ARG A 177 6.09 -2.36 16.77
CA ARG A 177 5.35 -2.70 15.56
C ARG A 177 5.43 -4.19 15.24
N ALA A 178 4.36 -4.72 14.64
CA ALA A 178 4.26 -6.12 14.26
C ALA A 178 3.87 -6.29 12.79
N VAL A 179 4.44 -7.33 12.14
CA VAL A 179 3.90 -7.88 10.89
C VAL A 179 3.13 -9.14 11.27
N VAL A 180 1.83 -9.13 11.01
CA VAL A 180 0.89 -10.17 11.46
C VAL A 180 0.87 -11.29 10.43
N ALA A 181 1.39 -12.46 10.80
CA ALA A 181 1.55 -13.58 9.89
C ALA A 181 0.22 -14.20 9.41
N GLU A 182 -0.84 -14.04 10.17
CA GLU A 182 -2.19 -14.55 9.88
C GLU A 182 -3.01 -13.60 8.99
N ALA A 183 -2.59 -12.33 8.88
CA ALA A 183 -3.26 -11.33 8.06
C ALA A 183 -2.61 -11.22 6.68
N ARG A 184 -3.43 -11.13 5.63
CA ARG A 184 -2.99 -10.99 4.24
C ARG A 184 -3.61 -9.75 3.58
N SER A 185 -2.82 -9.01 2.82
CA SER A 185 -3.31 -8.01 1.88
C SER A 185 -2.92 -8.38 0.46
N LEU A 186 -3.85 -8.30 -0.48
CA LEU A 186 -3.59 -8.55 -1.89
C LEU A 186 -3.24 -7.24 -2.58
N VAL A 187 -1.99 -7.12 -2.99
CA VAL A 187 -1.42 -5.91 -3.61
C VAL A 187 -1.12 -6.17 -5.09
N ARG A 188 -1.57 -5.29 -5.97
CA ARG A 188 -1.25 -5.34 -7.39
C ARG A 188 -0.07 -4.44 -7.73
N PRO A 189 1.10 -5.00 -8.07
CA PRO A 189 2.21 -4.18 -8.52
C PRO A 189 2.00 -3.68 -9.95
N PRO A 190 2.77 -2.65 -10.39
CA PRO A 190 2.75 -2.18 -11.76
C PRO A 190 2.96 -3.31 -12.78
N ARG A 191 2.14 -3.37 -13.82
CA ARG A 191 2.18 -4.46 -14.82
C ARG A 191 3.32 -4.31 -15.85
N THR A 192 3.80 -3.10 -16.08
CA THR A 192 4.85 -2.79 -17.07
C THR A 192 6.11 -2.24 -16.43
N VAL A 193 7.27 -2.42 -17.08
CA VAL A 193 8.55 -1.85 -16.63
C VAL A 193 8.47 -0.32 -16.52
N ARG A 194 7.79 0.34 -17.48
CA ARG A 194 7.60 1.79 -17.47
C ARG A 194 6.84 2.26 -16.22
N ALA A 195 5.74 1.60 -15.89
CA ALA A 195 4.94 1.89 -14.70
C ALA A 195 5.74 1.59 -13.41
N HIS A 196 6.48 0.48 -13.39
CA HIS A 196 7.38 0.14 -12.28
C HIS A 196 8.45 1.24 -12.05
N LEU A 197 9.09 1.74 -13.10
CA LEU A 197 10.07 2.82 -13.00
C LEU A 197 9.45 4.13 -12.49
N ARG A 198 8.21 4.47 -12.94
CA ARG A 198 7.47 5.63 -12.42
C ARG A 198 7.22 5.51 -10.91
N ARG A 199 6.73 4.32 -10.47
CA ARG A 199 6.53 4.05 -9.03
C ARG A 199 7.84 4.20 -8.25
N ARG A 200 8.96 3.69 -8.77
CA ARG A 200 10.27 3.81 -8.11
C ARG A 200 10.75 5.26 -7.97
N ILE A 201 10.49 6.11 -8.97
CA ILE A 201 10.80 7.55 -8.89
C ILE A 201 10.00 8.19 -7.74
N ARG A 202 8.70 7.88 -7.64
CA ARG A 202 7.84 8.36 -6.55
C ARG A 202 8.35 7.89 -5.18
N VAL A 203 8.65 6.60 -5.03
CA VAL A 203 9.19 6.04 -3.78
C VAL A 203 10.51 6.71 -3.38
N ARG A 204 11.42 6.96 -4.33
CA ARG A 204 12.67 7.67 -4.02
C ARG A 204 12.46 9.10 -3.58
N ARG A 205 11.48 9.79 -4.17
CA ARG A 205 11.12 11.14 -3.76
C ARG A 205 10.60 11.13 -2.31
N GLY A 206 9.64 10.25 -2.00
CA GLY A 206 9.14 10.09 -0.63
C GLY A 206 10.24 9.75 0.36
N ASN A 207 11.17 8.84 0.00
CA ASN A 207 12.31 8.52 0.88
C ASN A 207 13.26 9.72 1.11
N ARG A 208 13.43 10.64 0.14
CA ARG A 208 14.20 11.87 0.34
C ARG A 208 13.49 12.85 1.26
N GLU A 209 12.16 12.99 1.10
CA GLU A 209 11.34 13.81 1.98
C GLU A 209 11.42 13.30 3.44
N LEU A 210 11.28 11.99 3.64
CA LEU A 210 11.45 11.37 4.96
C LEU A 210 12.85 11.56 5.54
N ALA A 211 13.89 11.42 4.72
CA ALA A 211 15.28 11.65 5.17
C ALA A 211 15.52 13.10 5.60
N ALA A 212 14.93 14.08 4.89
CA ALA A 212 14.99 15.49 5.27
C ALA A 212 14.28 15.77 6.60
N LEU A 213 13.27 14.97 6.95
CA LEU A 213 12.57 15.00 8.24
C LEU A 213 13.25 14.15 9.33
N GLY A 214 14.50 13.69 9.10
CA GLY A 214 15.26 12.89 10.05
C GLY A 214 14.78 11.43 10.17
N ARG A 215 13.98 10.93 9.20
CA ARG A 215 13.44 9.57 9.18
C ARG A 215 13.87 8.82 7.91
N PRO A 216 15.15 8.48 7.75
CA PRO A 216 15.60 7.81 6.53
C PRO A 216 14.92 6.45 6.40
N GLY A 217 14.38 6.19 5.20
CA GLY A 217 13.84 4.88 4.84
C GLY A 217 14.89 3.78 4.91
N ARG A 218 14.48 2.54 5.03
CA ARG A 218 15.37 1.39 5.10
C ARG A 218 16.12 1.17 3.79
N ALA A 219 17.41 1.10 3.85
CA ALA A 219 18.26 0.81 2.70
C ALA A 219 18.10 -0.67 2.28
N LEU A 220 17.91 -0.90 1.00
CA LEU A 220 17.85 -2.23 0.42
C LEU A 220 19.26 -2.84 0.41
N ARG A 221 19.44 -3.99 1.08
CA ARG A 221 20.73 -4.68 1.17
C ARG A 221 20.97 -5.52 -0.09
N LEU A 222 21.55 -4.92 -1.13
CA LEU A 222 21.89 -5.65 -2.35
C LEU A 222 22.92 -6.79 -2.12
N SER A 223 23.71 -6.73 -1.06
CA SER A 223 24.60 -7.82 -0.64
C SER A 223 23.84 -9.14 -0.37
N ALA A 224 22.58 -9.08 0.03
CA ALA A 224 21.74 -10.26 0.20
C ALA A 224 21.41 -10.97 -1.12
N LEU A 225 21.55 -10.31 -2.29
CA LEU A 225 21.28 -10.93 -3.59
C LEU A 225 22.18 -12.14 -3.86
N GLY A 226 23.44 -12.07 -3.45
CA GLY A 226 24.38 -13.19 -3.55
C GLY A 226 23.92 -14.42 -2.75
N ALA A 227 23.44 -14.20 -1.53
CA ALA A 227 22.89 -15.26 -0.69
C ALA A 227 21.60 -15.89 -1.29
N LEU A 228 20.73 -15.06 -1.89
CA LEU A 228 19.51 -15.54 -2.57
C LEU A 228 19.84 -16.41 -3.80
N LEU A 229 20.89 -16.05 -4.54
CA LEU A 229 21.39 -16.83 -5.69
C LEU A 229 22.01 -18.16 -5.21
N ALA A 230 22.91 -18.13 -4.23
CA ALA A 230 23.55 -19.33 -3.67
C ALA A 230 22.51 -20.29 -3.07
N GLY A 231 21.50 -19.75 -2.40
CA GLY A 231 20.37 -20.51 -1.86
C GLY A 231 19.32 -20.95 -2.89
N ARG A 232 19.53 -20.69 -4.20
CA ARG A 232 18.59 -20.98 -5.31
C ARG A 232 17.18 -20.41 -5.12
N GLN A 233 17.04 -19.39 -4.29
CA GLN A 233 15.76 -18.72 -4.06
C GLN A 233 15.33 -17.81 -5.22
N VAL A 234 16.31 -17.33 -6.00
CA VAL A 234 16.12 -16.60 -7.25
C VAL A 234 17.03 -17.16 -8.33
N SER A 235 16.58 -17.14 -9.60
CA SER A 235 17.42 -17.58 -10.70
C SER A 235 18.43 -16.47 -11.11
N PRO A 236 19.56 -16.84 -11.78
CA PRO A 236 20.48 -15.84 -12.36
C PRO A 236 19.77 -14.86 -13.31
N LEU A 237 18.77 -15.33 -14.06
CA LEU A 237 17.99 -14.50 -14.96
C LEU A 237 17.09 -13.51 -14.20
N ASP A 238 16.51 -13.92 -13.05
CA ASP A 238 15.74 -13.01 -12.18
C ASP A 238 16.65 -11.90 -11.64
N ALA A 239 17.86 -12.26 -11.17
CA ALA A 239 18.84 -11.31 -10.67
C ALA A 239 19.31 -10.34 -11.77
N ALA A 240 19.60 -10.84 -12.99
CA ALA A 240 19.99 -10.01 -14.12
C ALA A 240 18.89 -9.00 -14.49
N CYS A 241 17.62 -9.44 -14.58
CA CYS A 241 16.49 -8.55 -14.82
C CYS A 241 16.36 -7.48 -13.73
N TYR A 242 16.50 -7.87 -12.46
CA TYR A 242 16.43 -6.96 -11.33
C TYR A 242 17.53 -5.89 -11.39
N LEU A 243 18.79 -6.29 -11.61
CA LEU A 243 19.93 -5.39 -11.71
C LEU A 243 19.84 -4.46 -12.93
N ALA A 244 19.37 -4.96 -14.08
CA ALA A 244 19.16 -4.16 -15.28
C ALA A 244 18.12 -3.06 -15.03
N VAL A 245 16.95 -3.40 -14.46
CA VAL A 245 15.91 -2.43 -14.13
C VAL A 245 16.41 -1.44 -13.07
N LEU A 246 17.20 -1.88 -12.10
CA LEU A 246 17.79 -1.01 -11.08
C LEU A 246 18.83 -0.04 -11.69
N ALA A 247 19.62 -0.48 -12.67
CA ALA A 247 20.58 0.37 -13.39
C ALA A 247 19.86 1.45 -14.19
N VAL A 248 18.82 1.09 -14.96
CA VAL A 248 17.97 2.03 -15.69
C VAL A 248 17.32 3.03 -14.72
N ASP A 249 16.78 2.55 -13.61
CA ASP A 249 16.19 3.38 -12.57
C ASP A 249 17.18 4.41 -12.00
N ARG A 250 18.45 4.01 -11.74
CA ARG A 250 19.52 4.92 -11.28
C ARG A 250 19.90 5.94 -12.33
N LEU A 251 20.01 5.51 -13.59
CA LEU A 251 20.32 6.40 -14.71
C LEU A 251 19.23 7.47 -14.88
N LEU A 252 17.96 7.06 -14.91
CA LEU A 252 16.84 7.99 -14.99
C LEU A 252 16.81 8.96 -13.80
N ALA A 253 17.20 8.51 -12.60
CA ALA A 253 17.30 9.37 -11.43
C ALA A 253 18.36 10.47 -11.58
N ARG A 254 19.49 10.14 -12.20
CA ARG A 254 20.56 11.11 -12.48
C ARG A 254 20.17 12.13 -13.55
N LEU A 255 19.46 11.67 -14.59
CA LEU A 255 19.04 12.53 -15.70
C LEU A 255 17.83 13.44 -15.38
N ARG A 256 16.97 13.04 -14.44
CA ARG A 256 15.72 13.75 -14.12
C ARG A 256 15.77 14.51 -12.78
N GLY A 257 16.91 15.02 -12.39
CA GLY A 257 17.06 15.77 -11.14
C GLY A 257 16.18 17.04 -11.09
N GLY A 258 14.88 16.93 -10.84
CA GLY A 258 14.07 18.12 -10.58
C GLY A 258 12.61 18.14 -11.04
N ALA A 259 12.10 17.12 -11.74
CA ALA A 259 10.72 17.15 -12.22
C ALA A 259 9.69 16.82 -11.10
N THR A 260 8.83 17.79 -10.79
CA THR A 260 7.72 17.68 -9.83
C THR A 260 6.42 17.30 -10.55
N GLY A 261 5.79 16.18 -10.15
CA GLY A 261 4.48 15.79 -10.62
C GLY A 261 3.91 14.64 -9.77
N TRP A 262 2.71 14.83 -9.22
CA TRP A 262 1.92 13.76 -8.61
C TRP A 262 1.30 12.93 -9.74
N GLY A 263 1.53 11.63 -9.78
CA GLY A 263 0.99 10.72 -10.79
C GLY A 263 0.59 9.40 -10.18
N THR A 264 -0.69 9.06 -10.31
CA THR A 264 -1.25 7.74 -9.99
C THR A 264 -0.85 6.72 -11.06
N ASP A 265 -0.65 5.46 -10.65
CA ASP A 265 -0.31 4.37 -11.59
C ASP A 265 -1.58 3.80 -12.21
N ALA A 266 -1.90 4.23 -13.43
CA ALA A 266 -3.03 3.71 -14.19
C ALA A 266 -2.88 2.22 -14.60
N GLY A 267 -1.69 1.64 -14.47
CA GLY A 267 -1.41 0.26 -14.89
C GLY A 267 -1.94 -0.82 -13.95
N SER A 268 -2.13 -0.50 -12.66
CA SER A 268 -2.71 -1.43 -11.67
C SER A 268 -4.25 -1.51 -11.74
N ARG A 269 -4.87 -0.61 -12.51
CA ARG A 269 -6.33 -0.36 -12.55
C ARG A 269 -7.07 -1.06 -13.70
N HIS A 270 -6.40 -1.79 -14.59
CA HIS A 270 -7.10 -2.51 -15.67
C HIS A 270 -7.80 -3.75 -15.13
N ARG A 271 -9.13 -3.80 -15.30
CA ARG A 271 -9.95 -5.00 -15.11
C ARG A 271 -9.48 -6.08 -16.11
N ASP A 272 -9.26 -7.31 -15.64
CA ASP A 272 -9.18 -8.47 -16.55
C ASP A 272 -10.56 -8.71 -17.16
N PRO A 273 -10.70 -8.78 -18.49
CA PRO A 273 -11.97 -9.08 -19.15
C PRO A 273 -12.43 -10.53 -18.98
N ALA A 274 -11.67 -11.40 -18.31
CA ALA A 274 -12.00 -12.80 -18.09
C ALA A 274 -12.57 -13.01 -16.68
N GLY A 275 -13.89 -12.80 -16.49
CA GLY A 275 -14.54 -13.10 -15.22
C GLY A 275 -15.96 -12.54 -15.06
N ASP A 276 -16.74 -12.44 -16.14
CA ASP A 276 -18.19 -12.25 -16.04
C ASP A 276 -18.87 -13.57 -16.42
N PRO A 277 -19.36 -14.37 -15.44
CA PRO A 277 -20.06 -15.62 -15.73
C PRO A 277 -21.54 -15.44 -16.09
N THR A 278 -22.00 -14.24 -16.47
CA THR A 278 -23.42 -13.95 -16.74
C THR A 278 -23.70 -13.46 -18.17
N ALA A 279 -22.90 -13.86 -19.16
CA ALA A 279 -23.22 -13.64 -20.58
C ALA A 279 -23.46 -14.98 -21.28
N ASP A 280 -24.45 -15.76 -20.83
CA ASP A 280 -25.17 -16.77 -21.58
C ASP A 280 -26.46 -17.13 -20.85
N SER A 281 -27.54 -16.46 -21.21
CA SER A 281 -28.94 -16.94 -21.18
C SER A 281 -29.80 -15.96 -21.95
#